data_f68e82659cdb627f3a3bcdd6d4e7b175
#
_entry.id   f68e82659cdb627f3a3bcdd6d4e7b175
#
_cell.length_a   1.000
_cell.length_b   1.000
_cell.length_c   1.000
_cell.angle_alpha   90.00
_cell.angle_beta   90.00
_cell.angle_gamma   90.00
#
_symmetry.space_group_name_H-M   'P 1'
#
loop_
_entity.id
_entity.type
_entity.pdbx_description
1 polymer ?
#
loop_
_entity_poly.entity_id
_entity_poly.type
_entity_poly.pdbx_seq_one_letter_code
_entity_poly.pdbx_strand_id
1 'polypeptide(L)'
;MLLSIVIPTKGRNKYIIKVISSLINMNLNNTEIVIQDNNEFDELSSILSQHISSGKIIYNHTKEPLSFIANFEKAVSLASAKYISVIGDDDIVNPKIEHIVNDISLKHDFDVIIPSTRSLFYIWPDTYSSKKSKRLINGKGLLTMRPYTGMLTRVNVEKETHKFFNNGCLDYLDTNIPRLYHGIVKKEVIDKIKKQYGFFFGGLTPDIYAAIMLSLHTKNVFRLDYPLTIPGVCNKSGSAASETGAHTGDLSSAPHFNHRGEYIWNSNVPAFYTVETIWADSALAVLQDTNSIMQTNLEKLYFILEFKYPELFKKYHPEKNKNNTLKLLFIFKYLFNKKIKWKAKKVLEKIGLIKSKYVAINDLDELVDIVSKMDDKIDYKK
;
A
#
# COMPACT_ATOMS: atom_id res chain seq x y z
N MET A 1 -2.26 1.00 24.47
CA MET A 1 -1.81 1.75 23.30
C MET A 1 -2.95 1.94 22.31
N LEU A 2 -3.01 3.12 21.63
CA LEU A 2 -4.01 3.43 20.62
C LEU A 2 -3.62 2.82 19.26
N LEU A 3 -2.37 3.01 18.84
CA LEU A 3 -1.91 2.72 17.49
C LEU A 3 -0.61 1.92 17.50
N SER A 4 -0.52 0.89 16.65
CA SER A 4 0.74 0.21 16.30
C SER A 4 1.15 0.64 14.88
N ILE A 5 2.32 1.24 14.75
CA ILE A 5 2.98 1.44 13.45
C ILE A 5 3.88 0.24 13.20
N VAL A 6 3.50 -0.59 12.22
CA VAL A 6 4.17 -1.87 11.95
C VAL A 6 5.01 -1.77 10.68
N ILE A 7 6.29 -2.13 10.78
CA ILE A 7 7.27 -2.00 9.72
C ILE A 7 7.98 -3.33 9.48
N PRO A 8 7.51 -4.16 8.54
CA PRO A 8 8.30 -5.30 8.05
C PRO A 8 9.44 -4.79 7.16
N THR A 9 10.67 -5.25 7.40
CA THR A 9 11.85 -4.83 6.62
C THR A 9 12.69 -6.02 6.16
N LYS A 10 13.40 -5.85 5.04
CA LYS A 10 14.41 -6.77 4.52
C LYS A 10 15.35 -6.06 3.55
N GLY A 11 16.65 -6.01 3.88
CA GLY A 11 17.70 -5.52 2.98
C GLY A 11 17.71 -4.00 2.76
N ARG A 12 17.07 -3.21 3.65
CA ARG A 12 16.91 -1.76 3.49
C ARG A 12 17.26 -0.93 4.74
N ASN A 13 18.27 -1.38 5.52
CA ASN A 13 18.72 -0.72 6.78
C ASN A 13 18.95 0.80 6.63
N LYS A 14 19.49 1.23 5.49
CA LYS A 14 19.74 2.66 5.18
C LYS A 14 18.48 3.54 5.32
N TYR A 15 17.31 3.02 4.98
CA TYR A 15 16.05 3.78 5.02
C TYR A 15 15.36 3.62 6.35
N ILE A 16 15.20 2.37 6.83
CA ILE A 16 14.47 2.10 8.06
C ILE A 16 15.10 2.81 9.27
N ILE A 17 16.43 2.90 9.38
CA ILE A 17 17.10 3.64 10.47
C ILE A 17 16.63 5.10 10.50
N LYS A 18 16.56 5.75 9.35
CA LYS A 18 16.09 7.15 9.25
C LYS A 18 14.62 7.29 9.57
N VAL A 19 13.78 6.34 9.08
CA VAL A 19 12.34 6.32 9.37
C VAL A 19 12.09 6.14 10.85
N ILE A 20 12.78 5.21 11.51
CA ILE A 20 12.64 4.98 12.96
C ILE A 20 13.11 6.20 13.76
N SER A 21 14.25 6.79 13.42
CA SER A 21 14.74 8.02 14.06
C SER A 21 13.68 9.13 13.99
N SER A 22 13.09 9.33 12.82
CA SER A 22 12.02 10.30 12.63
C SER A 22 10.77 9.98 13.47
N LEU A 23 10.34 8.71 13.53
CA LEU A 23 9.20 8.28 14.35
C LEU A 23 9.44 8.50 15.86
N ILE A 24 10.65 8.25 16.33
CA ILE A 24 11.04 8.49 17.74
C ILE A 24 10.95 9.99 18.07
N ASN A 25 11.43 10.85 17.17
CA ASN A 25 11.44 12.31 17.34
C ASN A 25 10.02 12.92 17.32
N MET A 26 9.04 12.25 16.73
CA MET A 26 7.63 12.72 16.72
C MET A 26 6.96 12.67 18.10
N ASN A 27 7.54 11.98 19.10
CA ASN A 27 7.00 11.86 20.46
C ASN A 27 5.53 11.42 20.52
N LEU A 28 5.16 10.41 19.73
CA LEU A 28 3.84 9.78 19.76
C LEU A 28 3.69 8.99 21.07
N ASN A 29 2.84 9.48 22.00
CA ASN A 29 2.81 8.98 23.39
C ASN A 29 1.94 7.73 23.55
N ASN A 30 0.97 7.54 22.68
CA ASN A 30 0.02 6.41 22.72
C ASN A 30 0.18 5.49 21.49
N THR A 31 1.37 5.51 20.90
CA THR A 31 1.73 4.73 19.70
C THR A 31 2.95 3.87 19.99
N GLU A 32 2.88 2.58 19.65
CA GLU A 32 4.03 1.67 19.63
C GLU A 32 4.59 1.54 18.21
N ILE A 33 5.89 1.39 18.10
CA ILE A 33 6.60 1.11 16.85
C ILE A 33 6.97 -0.37 16.86
N VAL A 34 6.49 -1.12 15.87
CA VAL A 34 6.73 -2.57 15.75
C VAL A 34 7.59 -2.83 14.53
N ILE A 35 8.74 -3.47 14.71
CA ILE A 35 9.68 -3.75 13.64
C ILE A 35 9.90 -5.26 13.56
N GLN A 36 9.60 -5.83 12.39
CA GLN A 36 9.97 -7.19 12.03
C GLN A 36 11.10 -7.12 11.02
N ASP A 37 12.30 -7.49 11.46
CA ASP A 37 13.51 -7.51 10.65
C ASP A 37 13.79 -8.91 10.11
N ASN A 38 13.90 -9.04 8.79
CA ASN A 38 14.28 -10.27 8.12
C ASN A 38 15.61 -10.11 7.36
N ASN A 39 16.52 -9.31 7.88
CA ASN A 39 17.90 -9.25 7.37
C ASN A 39 18.70 -10.49 7.79
N GLU A 40 19.74 -10.81 7.05
CA GLU A 40 20.66 -11.90 7.38
C GLU A 40 21.38 -11.65 8.72
N PHE A 41 21.76 -10.38 8.97
CA PHE A 41 22.46 -9.94 10.18
C PHE A 41 21.58 -9.00 11.00
N ASP A 42 21.59 -9.18 12.32
CA ASP A 42 20.85 -8.36 13.28
C ASP A 42 21.63 -7.06 13.61
N GLU A 43 21.72 -6.16 12.64
CA GLU A 43 22.39 -4.86 12.84
C GLU A 43 21.48 -3.87 13.58
N LEU A 44 20.16 -3.97 13.41
CA LEU A 44 19.21 -3.00 13.94
C LEU A 44 19.06 -3.10 15.47
N SER A 45 19.20 -4.29 16.06
CA SER A 45 19.07 -4.49 17.51
C SER A 45 20.07 -3.64 18.30
N SER A 46 21.32 -3.57 17.84
CA SER A 46 22.36 -2.75 18.48
C SER A 46 22.08 -1.25 18.33
N ILE A 47 21.66 -0.81 17.15
CA ILE A 47 21.35 0.60 16.84
C ILE A 47 20.13 1.07 17.65
N LEU A 48 19.15 0.21 17.84
CA LEU A 48 17.87 0.52 18.48
C LEU A 48 17.81 0.12 19.96
N SER A 49 18.90 -0.40 20.53
CA SER A 49 18.96 -1.03 21.86
C SER A 49 18.33 -0.18 22.98
N GLN A 50 18.62 1.11 23.01
CA GLN A 50 18.06 2.04 24.00
C GLN A 50 16.53 2.16 23.89
N HIS A 51 15.99 2.22 22.68
CA HIS A 51 14.56 2.37 22.42
C HIS A 51 13.80 1.05 22.62
N ILE A 52 14.43 -0.08 22.35
CA ILE A 52 13.92 -1.41 22.65
C ILE A 52 13.83 -1.59 24.18
N SER A 53 14.90 -1.27 24.91
CA SER A 53 14.97 -1.40 26.38
C SER A 53 13.96 -0.50 27.09
N SER A 54 13.63 0.67 26.53
CA SER A 54 12.60 1.57 27.07
C SER A 54 11.16 1.12 26.75
N GLY A 55 10.96 0.07 25.96
CA GLY A 55 9.65 -0.41 25.51
C GLY A 55 8.99 0.48 24.45
N LYS A 56 9.68 1.49 23.91
CA LYS A 56 9.14 2.35 22.83
C LYS A 56 9.08 1.62 21.49
N ILE A 57 9.97 0.65 21.28
CA ILE A 57 10.05 -0.18 20.08
C ILE A 57 9.88 -1.64 20.46
N ILE A 58 8.95 -2.32 19.78
CA ILE A 58 8.84 -3.77 19.76
C ILE A 58 9.65 -4.25 18.56
N TYR A 59 10.76 -4.93 18.81
CA TYR A 59 11.67 -5.38 17.78
C TYR A 59 11.78 -6.91 17.77
N ASN A 60 11.67 -7.51 16.60
CA ASN A 60 11.95 -8.91 16.38
C ASN A 60 12.81 -9.10 15.13
N HIS A 61 13.89 -9.85 15.28
CA HIS A 61 14.74 -10.29 14.19
C HIS A 61 14.48 -11.77 13.85
N THR A 62 14.45 -12.08 12.56
CA THR A 62 14.36 -13.46 12.06
C THR A 62 15.43 -13.65 11.00
N LYS A 63 16.44 -14.46 11.34
CA LYS A 63 17.58 -14.74 10.46
C LYS A 63 17.20 -15.57 9.24
N GLU A 64 16.32 -16.58 9.44
CA GLU A 64 15.84 -17.43 8.37
C GLU A 64 15.09 -16.62 7.33
N PRO A 65 15.39 -16.79 6.03
CA PRO A 65 14.73 -16.05 4.98
C PRO A 65 13.22 -16.31 4.95
N LEU A 66 12.44 -15.27 5.12
CA LEU A 66 10.97 -15.31 5.04
C LEU A 66 10.49 -14.87 3.65
N SER A 67 9.34 -15.40 3.24
CA SER A 67 8.57 -14.81 2.14
C SER A 67 7.99 -13.45 2.54
N PHE A 68 7.53 -12.65 1.58
CA PHE A 68 6.81 -11.41 1.87
C PHE A 68 5.63 -11.65 2.82
N ILE A 69 4.83 -12.68 2.55
CA ILE A 69 3.65 -13.04 3.36
C ILE A 69 4.05 -13.39 4.79
N ALA A 70 5.05 -14.26 4.99
CA ALA A 70 5.48 -14.66 6.32
C ALA A 70 6.09 -13.50 7.12
N ASN A 71 6.83 -12.61 6.47
CA ASN A 71 7.40 -11.42 7.11
C ASN A 71 6.30 -10.46 7.60
N PHE A 72 5.28 -10.19 6.77
CA PHE A 72 4.15 -9.36 7.14
C PHE A 72 3.26 -10.00 8.23
N GLU A 73 2.98 -11.31 8.11
CA GLU A 73 2.20 -12.05 9.12
C GLU A 73 2.87 -11.97 10.49
N LYS A 74 4.19 -12.16 10.54
CA LYS A 74 4.97 -12.07 11.76
C LYS A 74 4.98 -10.64 12.32
N ALA A 75 5.18 -9.64 11.46
CA ALA A 75 5.15 -8.23 11.84
C ALA A 75 3.84 -7.83 12.51
N VAL A 76 2.71 -8.14 11.87
CA VAL A 76 1.38 -7.80 12.39
C VAL A 76 1.04 -8.58 13.66
N SER A 77 1.58 -9.80 13.83
CA SER A 77 1.36 -10.60 15.05
C SER A 77 2.04 -10.00 16.30
N LEU A 78 3.04 -9.17 16.14
CA LEU A 78 3.72 -8.48 17.26
C LEU A 78 2.96 -7.25 17.75
N ALA A 79 2.03 -6.72 16.96
CA ALA A 79 1.28 -5.51 17.28
C ALA A 79 0.25 -5.77 18.40
N SER A 80 0.20 -4.84 19.38
CA SER A 80 -0.67 -4.98 20.58
C SER A 80 -1.73 -3.90 20.71
N ALA A 81 -1.59 -2.76 20.00
CA ALA A 81 -2.49 -1.62 20.15
C ALA A 81 -3.89 -1.86 19.56
N LYS A 82 -4.84 -0.98 19.91
CA LYS A 82 -6.23 -1.05 19.44
C LYS A 82 -6.35 -0.97 17.92
N TYR A 83 -5.52 -0.16 17.28
CA TYR A 83 -5.46 0.01 15.83
C TYR A 83 -4.08 -0.30 15.30
N ILE A 84 -4.00 -0.79 14.07
CA ILE A 84 -2.76 -1.16 13.38
C ILE A 84 -2.68 -0.40 12.05
N SER A 85 -1.50 0.15 11.75
CA SER A 85 -1.12 0.65 10.44
C SER A 85 0.18 -0.01 10.01
N VAL A 86 0.22 -0.59 8.82
CA VAL A 86 1.45 -1.13 8.24
C VAL A 86 1.99 -0.13 7.23
N ILE A 87 3.28 0.13 7.31
CA ILE A 87 4.03 0.96 6.36
C ILE A 87 5.29 0.24 5.90
N GLY A 88 5.86 0.66 4.78
CA GLY A 88 7.18 0.20 4.33
C GLY A 88 8.30 0.89 5.12
N ASP A 89 9.48 0.32 5.00
CA ASP A 89 10.69 0.82 5.65
C ASP A 89 11.30 2.06 4.95
N ASP A 90 10.69 2.53 3.86
CA ASP A 90 10.97 3.78 3.17
C ASP A 90 9.80 4.79 3.23
N ASP A 91 8.71 4.45 3.93
CA ASP A 91 7.56 5.31 4.15
C ASP A 91 7.70 6.15 5.42
N ILE A 92 6.93 7.25 5.51
CA ILE A 92 6.94 8.16 6.65
C ILE A 92 5.52 8.27 7.23
N VAL A 93 5.42 8.58 8.49
CA VAL A 93 4.15 8.82 9.19
C VAL A 93 3.90 10.31 9.32
N ASN A 94 2.63 10.73 9.19
CA ASN A 94 2.24 12.08 9.54
C ASN A 94 2.30 12.26 11.07
N PRO A 95 2.99 13.27 11.61
CA PRO A 95 3.13 13.46 13.06
C PRO A 95 1.79 13.66 13.79
N LYS A 96 0.72 14.00 13.07
CA LYS A 96 -0.64 14.15 13.63
C LYS A 96 -1.47 12.85 13.61
N ILE A 97 -0.89 11.72 13.18
CA ILE A 97 -1.63 10.46 13.02
C ILE A 97 -2.33 10.00 14.31
N GLU A 98 -1.60 10.04 15.43
CA GLU A 98 -2.15 9.61 16.74
C GLU A 98 -3.33 10.47 17.15
N HIS A 99 -3.19 11.79 17.07
CA HIS A 99 -4.24 12.74 17.40
C HIS A 99 -5.49 12.52 16.52
N ILE A 100 -5.32 12.41 15.21
CA ILE A 100 -6.44 12.27 14.27
C ILE A 100 -7.13 10.91 14.44
N VAL A 101 -6.39 9.81 14.61
CA VAL A 101 -6.97 8.48 14.86
C VAL A 101 -7.75 8.48 16.18
N ASN A 102 -7.22 9.11 17.22
CA ASN A 102 -7.91 9.24 18.49
C ASN A 102 -9.23 10.04 18.34
N ASP A 103 -9.17 11.22 17.71
CA ASP A 103 -10.34 12.09 17.52
C ASP A 103 -11.46 11.39 16.73
N ILE A 104 -11.10 10.66 15.65
CA ILE A 104 -12.07 9.88 14.88
C ILE A 104 -12.63 8.72 15.73
N SER A 105 -11.78 8.04 16.52
CA SER A 105 -12.19 6.89 17.33
C SER A 105 -13.14 7.23 18.48
N LEU A 106 -13.13 8.48 18.94
CA LEU A 106 -14.07 8.99 19.94
C LEU A 106 -15.45 9.29 19.35
N LYS A 107 -15.52 9.59 18.05
CA LYS A 107 -16.76 9.98 17.36
C LYS A 107 -17.38 8.85 16.56
N HIS A 108 -16.58 7.90 16.11
CA HIS A 108 -17.02 6.80 15.24
C HIS A 108 -16.39 5.48 15.68
N ASP A 109 -17.20 4.44 15.85
CA ASP A 109 -16.70 3.07 15.91
C ASP A 109 -16.42 2.59 14.49
N PHE A 110 -15.16 2.50 14.13
CA PHE A 110 -14.73 2.10 12.80
C PHE A 110 -13.91 0.80 12.81
N ASP A 111 -14.07 0.02 11.76
CA ASP A 111 -13.23 -1.14 11.49
C ASP A 111 -11.96 -0.73 10.75
N VAL A 112 -12.11 0.16 9.75
CA VAL A 112 -11.00 0.63 8.91
C VAL A 112 -11.17 2.10 8.54
N ILE A 113 -10.06 2.86 8.61
CA ILE A 113 -9.93 4.15 7.93
C ILE A 113 -8.98 3.97 6.74
N ILE A 114 -9.40 4.49 5.58
CA ILE A 114 -8.62 4.55 4.34
C ILE A 114 -8.14 5.99 4.14
N PRO A 115 -6.90 6.35 4.54
CA PRO A 115 -6.38 7.70 4.36
C PRO A 115 -6.05 8.00 2.91
N SER A 116 -5.88 9.28 2.60
CA SER A 116 -5.34 9.73 1.31
C SER A 116 -3.85 9.42 1.23
N THR A 117 -3.45 8.51 0.35
CA THR A 117 -2.04 8.21 0.04
C THR A 117 -1.49 9.03 -1.13
N ARG A 118 -2.31 9.94 -1.69
CA ARG A 118 -1.96 10.73 -2.88
C ARG A 118 -1.69 12.20 -2.57
N SER A 119 -2.07 12.65 -1.37
CA SER A 119 -1.91 14.05 -0.97
C SER A 119 -0.48 14.37 -0.57
N LEU A 120 0.23 13.42 0.01
CA LEU A 120 1.66 13.50 0.28
C LEU A 120 2.40 12.34 -0.38
N PHE A 121 3.61 12.61 -0.84
CA PHE A 121 4.47 11.61 -1.47
C PHE A 121 5.93 12.04 -1.39
N TYR A 122 6.83 11.15 -0.96
CA TYR A 122 8.25 11.44 -0.79
C TYR A 122 9.12 10.61 -1.72
N ILE A 123 10.02 11.25 -2.45
CA ILE A 123 11.05 10.60 -3.26
C ILE A 123 12.38 10.74 -2.53
N TRP A 124 12.99 9.61 -2.20
CA TRP A 124 14.30 9.58 -1.56
C TRP A 124 15.41 10.11 -2.48
N PRO A 125 16.47 10.72 -1.92
CA PRO A 125 17.54 11.38 -2.71
C PRO A 125 18.25 10.47 -3.71
N ASP A 126 18.32 9.16 -3.42
CA ASP A 126 18.99 8.16 -4.24
C ASP A 126 18.10 7.48 -5.30
N THR A 127 16.87 7.95 -5.45
CA THR A 127 15.93 7.39 -6.43
C THR A 127 16.26 7.89 -7.84
N TYR A 128 16.65 6.98 -8.72
CA TYR A 128 17.03 7.30 -10.11
C TYR A 128 15.85 7.43 -11.08
N SER A 129 14.62 7.43 -10.60
CA SER A 129 13.44 7.46 -11.46
C SER A 129 13.25 8.83 -12.12
N SER A 130 13.20 8.81 -13.42
CA SER A 130 12.87 9.85 -14.41
C SER A 130 13.82 11.07 -14.54
N LYS A 131 13.98 11.53 -15.78
CA LYS A 131 14.70 12.76 -16.16
C LYS A 131 14.20 14.02 -15.44
N LYS A 132 12.98 14.01 -14.89
CA LYS A 132 12.38 15.11 -14.12
C LYS A 132 12.85 15.15 -12.67
N SER A 133 12.97 14.01 -12.00
CA SER A 133 13.46 13.94 -10.63
C SER A 133 14.93 14.34 -10.53
N LYS A 134 15.75 13.98 -11.51
CA LYS A 134 17.17 14.38 -11.57
C LYS A 134 17.38 15.91 -11.58
N ARG A 135 16.47 16.70 -12.17
CA ARG A 135 16.57 18.17 -12.22
C ARG A 135 16.12 18.86 -10.94
N LEU A 136 15.23 18.23 -10.16
CA LEU A 136 14.62 18.84 -8.99
C LEU A 136 15.35 18.47 -7.67
N ILE A 137 16.01 17.32 -7.64
CA ILE A 137 16.47 16.74 -6.37
C ILE A 137 17.89 17.19 -6.00
N ASN A 138 18.77 17.41 -6.95
CA ASN A 138 20.17 17.88 -6.72
C ASN A 138 20.80 17.31 -5.41
N GLY A 139 20.65 15.98 -5.18
CA GLY A 139 21.12 15.30 -3.97
C GLY A 139 20.18 15.38 -2.76
N LYS A 140 19.02 16.04 -2.88
CA LYS A 140 17.98 16.14 -1.83
C LYS A 140 16.80 15.23 -2.13
N GLY A 141 16.01 14.90 -1.11
CA GLY A 141 14.71 14.29 -1.28
C GLY A 141 13.67 15.27 -1.85
N LEU A 142 12.56 14.75 -2.37
CA LEU A 142 11.49 15.57 -2.92
C LEU A 142 10.14 15.21 -2.28
N LEU A 143 9.59 16.15 -1.50
CA LEU A 143 8.24 16.05 -0.99
C LEU A 143 7.26 16.68 -1.99
N THR A 144 6.29 15.89 -2.42
CA THR A 144 5.14 16.36 -3.21
C THR A 144 3.95 16.53 -2.29
N MET A 145 3.35 17.71 -2.26
CA MET A 145 2.16 18.02 -1.49
C MET A 145 1.02 18.39 -2.44
N ARG A 146 -0.14 17.77 -2.27
CA ARG A 146 -1.36 18.03 -3.04
C ARG A 146 -2.49 18.42 -2.10
N PRO A 147 -3.48 19.18 -2.58
CA PRO A 147 -4.65 19.52 -1.79
C PRO A 147 -5.37 18.28 -1.25
N TYR A 148 -5.94 18.41 -0.08
CA TYR A 148 -6.84 17.49 0.58
C TYR A 148 -7.97 18.31 1.24
N THR A 149 -9.07 17.66 1.57
CA THR A 149 -10.26 18.34 2.12
C THR A 149 -10.46 18.06 3.61
N GLY A 150 -9.80 17.05 4.17
CA GLY A 150 -10.07 16.57 5.52
C GLY A 150 -11.40 15.81 5.65
N MET A 151 -12.12 15.57 4.56
CA MET A 151 -13.46 14.97 4.60
C MET A 151 -13.38 13.49 4.99
N LEU A 152 -14.18 13.10 6.00
CA LEU A 152 -14.41 11.73 6.41
C LEU A 152 -15.73 11.24 5.82
N THR A 153 -15.71 10.17 5.01
CA THR A 153 -16.91 9.65 4.34
C THR A 153 -17.03 8.14 4.56
N ARG A 154 -18.26 7.67 4.83
CA ARG A 154 -18.53 6.24 4.95
C ARG A 154 -18.44 5.55 3.59
N VAL A 155 -17.82 4.36 3.55
CA VAL A 155 -17.65 3.57 2.34
C VAL A 155 -18.64 2.41 2.33
N ASN A 156 -19.32 2.21 1.20
CA ASN A 156 -20.03 0.96 0.95
C ASN A 156 -19.03 -0.08 0.43
N VAL A 157 -18.49 -0.87 1.37
CA VAL A 157 -17.41 -1.84 1.10
C VAL A 157 -17.85 -2.90 0.09
N GLU A 158 -19.05 -3.44 0.24
CA GLU A 158 -19.59 -4.46 -0.65
C GLU A 158 -19.62 -3.96 -2.11
N LYS A 159 -20.17 -2.76 -2.32
CA LYS A 159 -20.22 -2.13 -3.66
C LYS A 159 -18.81 -1.91 -4.25
N GLU A 160 -17.87 -1.41 -3.45
CA GLU A 160 -16.49 -1.17 -3.93
C GLU A 160 -15.77 -2.49 -4.22
N THR A 161 -16.01 -3.55 -3.44
CA THR A 161 -15.44 -4.87 -3.65
C THR A 161 -16.00 -5.52 -4.92
N HIS A 162 -17.32 -5.49 -5.11
CA HIS A 162 -17.93 -5.95 -6.36
C HIS A 162 -17.40 -5.18 -7.58
N LYS A 163 -17.26 -3.86 -7.46
CA LYS A 163 -16.69 -3.03 -8.53
C LYS A 163 -15.25 -3.42 -8.87
N PHE A 164 -14.42 -3.73 -7.88
CA PHE A 164 -13.05 -4.17 -8.06
C PHE A 164 -12.98 -5.49 -8.84
N PHE A 165 -13.74 -6.51 -8.42
CA PHE A 165 -13.78 -7.80 -9.11
C PHE A 165 -14.42 -7.72 -10.50
N ASN A 166 -15.48 -6.94 -10.68
CA ASN A 166 -16.09 -6.68 -12.00
C ASN A 166 -15.21 -5.84 -12.93
N ASN A 167 -14.17 -5.21 -12.39
CA ASN A 167 -13.14 -4.49 -13.17
C ASN A 167 -11.89 -5.33 -13.45
N GLY A 168 -11.92 -6.65 -13.25
CA GLY A 168 -10.81 -7.56 -13.52
C GLY A 168 -9.67 -7.42 -12.51
N CYS A 169 -9.97 -7.10 -11.26
CA CYS A 169 -8.98 -6.84 -10.19
C CYS A 169 -7.99 -5.71 -10.54
N LEU A 170 -8.37 -4.80 -11.44
CA LEU A 170 -7.56 -3.69 -11.90
C LEU A 170 -7.75 -2.45 -11.03
N ASP A 171 -6.76 -1.54 -11.12
CA ASP A 171 -6.82 -0.20 -10.53
C ASP A 171 -7.05 -0.20 -9.00
N TYR A 172 -6.48 -1.18 -8.28
CA TYR A 172 -6.54 -1.29 -6.82
C TYR A 172 -6.32 0.03 -6.10
N LEU A 173 -5.29 0.79 -6.49
CA LEU A 173 -4.95 2.07 -5.87
C LEU A 173 -6.01 3.17 -6.09
N ASP A 174 -6.95 2.99 -7.03
CA ASP A 174 -8.04 3.91 -7.34
C ASP A 174 -9.38 3.50 -6.70
N THR A 175 -9.41 2.39 -5.96
CA THR A 175 -10.60 1.89 -5.26
C THR A 175 -10.67 2.41 -3.82
N ASN A 176 -11.86 2.31 -3.22
CA ASN A 176 -12.08 2.60 -1.80
C ASN A 176 -12.22 1.30 -0.98
N ILE A 177 -11.62 0.19 -1.41
CA ILE A 177 -11.59 -1.02 -0.59
C ILE A 177 -10.67 -0.82 0.63
N PRO A 178 -10.98 -1.48 1.76
CA PRO A 178 -10.15 -1.42 2.98
C PRO A 178 -8.68 -1.70 2.71
N ARG A 179 -7.79 -1.13 3.50
CA ARG A 179 -6.34 -1.35 3.38
C ARG A 179 -5.71 -1.41 4.75
N LEU A 180 -4.80 -2.35 4.93
CA LEU A 180 -3.90 -2.36 6.08
C LEU A 180 -2.63 -1.56 5.78
N TYR A 181 -2.07 -1.72 4.58
CA TYR A 181 -0.92 -0.96 4.12
C TYR A 181 -1.34 0.50 3.87
N HIS A 182 -0.76 1.42 4.64
CA HIS A 182 -1.15 2.83 4.74
C HIS A 182 -2.59 3.07 5.26
N GLY A 183 -3.28 2.05 5.75
CA GLY A 183 -4.60 2.16 6.37
C GLY A 183 -4.51 2.15 7.90
N ILE A 184 -5.63 2.42 8.56
CA ILE A 184 -5.78 2.22 10.00
C ILE A 184 -6.83 1.14 10.20
N VAL A 185 -6.46 0.01 10.76
CA VAL A 185 -7.34 -1.16 10.92
C VAL A 185 -7.49 -1.49 12.40
N LYS A 186 -8.71 -1.73 12.86
CA LYS A 186 -9.00 -2.19 14.21
C LYS A 186 -8.41 -3.59 14.41
N LYS A 187 -7.53 -3.77 15.40
CA LYS A 187 -6.84 -5.04 15.66
C LYS A 187 -7.81 -6.20 15.85
N GLU A 188 -8.93 -5.94 16.53
CA GLU A 188 -9.98 -6.95 16.75
C GLU A 188 -10.49 -7.60 15.45
N VAL A 189 -10.53 -6.86 14.34
CA VAL A 189 -10.91 -7.40 13.02
C VAL A 189 -9.87 -8.41 12.54
N ILE A 190 -8.59 -8.06 12.64
CA ILE A 190 -7.49 -8.95 12.26
C ILE A 190 -7.50 -10.21 13.13
N ASP A 191 -7.67 -10.06 14.44
CA ASP A 191 -7.71 -11.18 15.38
C ASP A 191 -8.89 -12.12 15.10
N LYS A 192 -10.07 -11.61 14.76
CA LYS A 192 -11.24 -12.40 14.35
C LYS A 192 -10.96 -13.20 13.07
N ILE A 193 -10.34 -12.56 12.08
CA ILE A 193 -9.96 -13.22 10.81
C ILE A 193 -8.96 -14.34 11.10
N LYS A 194 -7.91 -14.07 11.88
CA LYS A 194 -6.91 -15.08 12.27
C LYS A 194 -7.52 -16.23 13.05
N LYS A 195 -8.45 -15.96 13.95
CA LYS A 195 -9.19 -17.01 14.68
C LYS A 195 -10.02 -17.88 13.75
N GLN A 196 -10.60 -17.31 12.70
CA GLN A 196 -11.46 -18.03 11.76
C GLN A 196 -10.69 -18.86 10.74
N TYR A 197 -9.58 -18.32 10.19
CA TYR A 197 -8.85 -18.93 9.08
C TYR A 197 -7.46 -19.45 9.46
N GLY A 198 -6.95 -19.16 10.66
CA GLY A 198 -5.60 -19.51 11.12
C GLY A 198 -4.50 -18.53 10.67
N PHE A 199 -4.79 -17.60 9.76
CA PHE A 199 -3.86 -16.62 9.20
C PHE A 199 -4.61 -15.34 8.80
N PHE A 200 -3.88 -14.26 8.56
CA PHE A 200 -4.43 -13.01 8.02
C PHE A 200 -3.92 -12.70 6.62
N PHE A 201 -2.68 -13.09 6.31
CA PHE A 201 -2.08 -12.91 4.99
C PHE A 201 -1.95 -14.22 4.24
N GLY A 202 -2.17 -14.17 2.93
CA GLY A 202 -2.01 -15.27 1.99
C GLY A 202 -1.64 -14.73 0.59
N GLY A 203 -1.88 -15.53 -0.44
CA GLY A 203 -1.52 -15.15 -1.80
C GLY A 203 -0.02 -14.90 -1.97
N LEU A 204 0.33 -13.95 -2.82
CA LEU A 204 1.70 -13.54 -3.13
C LEU A 204 2.00 -12.10 -2.72
N THR A 205 0.98 -11.24 -2.62
CA THR A 205 1.13 -9.84 -2.22
C THR A 205 0.30 -9.56 -0.98
N PRO A 206 0.93 -9.15 0.14
CA PRO A 206 0.24 -8.95 1.41
C PRO A 206 -0.77 -7.79 1.36
N ASP A 207 -0.51 -6.75 0.56
CA ASP A 207 -1.34 -5.56 0.45
C ASP A 207 -2.72 -5.86 -0.15
N ILE A 208 -2.78 -6.50 -1.32
CA ILE A 208 -4.04 -6.81 -1.99
C ILE A 208 -4.79 -7.94 -1.27
N TYR A 209 -4.06 -8.95 -0.79
CA TYR A 209 -4.66 -10.05 -0.03
C TYR A 209 -5.36 -9.52 1.23
N ALA A 210 -4.67 -8.73 2.04
CA ALA A 210 -5.24 -8.11 3.23
C ALA A 210 -6.42 -7.19 2.90
N ALA A 211 -6.35 -6.44 1.79
CA ALA A 211 -7.42 -5.55 1.36
C ALA A 211 -8.71 -6.30 1.05
N ILE A 212 -8.63 -7.42 0.33
CA ILE A 212 -9.81 -8.24 0.02
C ILE A 212 -10.29 -8.98 1.27
N MET A 213 -9.38 -9.53 2.08
CA MET A 213 -9.74 -10.15 3.35
C MET A 213 -10.51 -9.18 4.26
N LEU A 214 -10.03 -7.96 4.42
CA LEU A 214 -10.73 -6.90 5.16
C LEU A 214 -12.06 -6.55 4.51
N SER A 215 -12.15 -6.50 3.17
CA SER A 215 -13.38 -6.18 2.46
C SER A 215 -14.50 -7.17 2.73
N LEU A 216 -14.18 -8.45 2.96
CA LEU A 216 -15.16 -9.49 3.29
C LEU A 216 -15.58 -9.48 4.77
N HIS A 217 -14.79 -8.86 5.67
CA HIS A 217 -14.97 -8.98 7.11
C HIS A 217 -15.23 -7.66 7.83
N THR A 218 -15.35 -6.53 7.10
CA THR A 218 -15.60 -5.20 7.69
C THR A 218 -16.87 -4.56 7.18
N LYS A 219 -17.50 -3.71 8.02
CA LYS A 219 -18.73 -2.98 7.69
C LYS A 219 -18.60 -1.47 7.94
N ASN A 220 -17.85 -1.08 8.97
CA ASN A 220 -17.68 0.30 9.37
C ASN A 220 -16.38 0.86 8.81
N VAL A 221 -16.36 1.10 7.50
CA VAL A 221 -15.20 1.60 6.78
C VAL A 221 -15.42 3.05 6.38
N PHE A 222 -14.40 3.87 6.65
CA PHE A 222 -14.40 5.29 6.29
C PHE A 222 -13.21 5.63 5.41
N ARG A 223 -13.45 6.45 4.41
CA ARG A 223 -12.40 7.13 3.65
C ARG A 223 -12.15 8.49 4.26
N LEU A 224 -10.90 8.77 4.56
CA LEU A 224 -10.42 10.05 5.04
C LEU A 224 -9.59 10.73 3.95
N ASP A 225 -10.05 11.87 3.46
CA ASP A 225 -9.28 12.68 2.49
C ASP A 225 -8.26 13.57 3.22
N TYR A 226 -7.43 12.91 4.03
CA TYR A 226 -6.29 13.47 4.76
C TYR A 226 -5.15 12.43 4.79
N PRO A 227 -3.88 12.83 4.59
CA PRO A 227 -2.76 11.89 4.61
C PRO A 227 -2.32 11.59 6.05
N LEU A 228 -2.52 10.35 6.51
CA LEU A 228 -2.01 9.86 7.79
C LEU A 228 -0.62 9.25 7.66
N THR A 229 -0.24 8.85 6.45
CA THR A 229 1.07 8.32 6.09
C THR A 229 1.55 8.96 4.80
N ILE A 230 2.83 8.93 4.55
CA ILE A 230 3.50 9.54 3.41
C ILE A 230 4.25 8.43 2.67
N PRO A 231 3.68 7.89 1.59
CA PRO A 231 4.38 6.89 0.79
C PRO A 231 5.74 7.38 0.31
N GLY A 232 6.77 6.58 0.55
CA GLY A 232 8.12 6.80 0.10
C GLY A 232 8.45 6.02 -1.17
N VAL A 233 9.35 6.54 -1.99
CA VAL A 233 9.96 5.78 -3.08
C VAL A 233 11.47 5.91 -3.00
N CYS A 234 12.13 4.80 -2.75
CA CYS A 234 13.57 4.68 -2.78
C CYS A 234 14.03 3.82 -3.97
N ASN A 235 15.32 3.77 -4.24
CA ASN A 235 15.87 3.01 -5.36
C ASN A 235 15.60 1.49 -5.30
N LYS A 236 15.36 0.95 -4.10
CA LYS A 236 15.05 -0.47 -3.86
C LYS A 236 13.55 -0.75 -3.62
N SER A 237 12.67 0.24 -3.82
CA SER A 237 11.23 0.03 -3.59
C SER A 237 10.56 -0.71 -4.74
N GLY A 238 9.48 -1.45 -4.45
CA GLY A 238 8.62 -2.07 -5.46
C GLY A 238 8.05 -1.06 -6.45
N SER A 239 7.78 0.17 -6.01
CA SER A 239 7.33 1.28 -6.87
C SER A 239 8.39 1.67 -7.89
N ALA A 240 9.67 1.74 -7.51
CA ALA A 240 10.77 2.00 -8.44
C ALA A 240 10.95 0.86 -9.46
N ALA A 241 10.82 -0.39 -9.03
CA ALA A 241 10.87 -1.56 -9.90
C ALA A 241 9.72 -1.56 -10.93
N SER A 242 8.51 -1.11 -10.53
CA SER A 242 7.38 -0.96 -11.45
C SER A 242 7.62 0.09 -12.53
N GLU A 243 8.27 1.21 -12.21
CA GLU A 243 8.59 2.26 -13.19
C GLU A 243 9.66 1.85 -14.20
N THR A 244 10.57 0.95 -13.80
CA THR A 244 11.65 0.44 -14.67
C THR A 244 11.25 -0.76 -15.52
N GLY A 245 10.01 -1.29 -15.35
CA GLY A 245 9.52 -2.49 -16.05
C GLY A 245 10.08 -3.80 -15.50
N ALA A 246 10.75 -3.78 -14.35
CA ALA A 246 11.30 -4.97 -13.71
C ALA A 246 10.22 -5.94 -13.18
N HIS A 247 8.96 -5.51 -13.14
CA HIS A 247 7.80 -6.32 -12.76
C HIS A 247 7.16 -7.00 -13.97
N THR A 248 7.95 -7.65 -14.84
CA THR A 248 7.41 -8.30 -16.04
C THR A 248 8.29 -9.50 -16.42
N GLY A 249 7.69 -10.67 -16.66
CA GLY A 249 8.42 -11.85 -17.08
C GLY A 249 7.72 -13.17 -16.76
N ASP A 250 8.48 -14.25 -16.73
CA ASP A 250 7.99 -15.56 -16.32
C ASP A 250 7.72 -15.58 -14.79
N LEU A 251 6.76 -16.39 -14.34
CA LEU A 251 6.44 -16.50 -12.90
C LEU A 251 7.66 -16.89 -12.06
N SER A 252 8.52 -17.76 -12.58
CA SER A 252 9.74 -18.21 -11.89
C SER A 252 10.71 -17.08 -11.57
N SER A 253 10.61 -15.93 -12.26
CA SER A 253 11.44 -14.76 -12.04
C SER A 253 10.84 -13.80 -11.00
N ALA A 254 9.60 -14.01 -10.57
CA ALA A 254 8.92 -13.09 -9.67
C ALA A 254 9.44 -13.24 -8.23
N PRO A 255 9.93 -12.15 -7.59
CA PRO A 255 10.49 -12.20 -6.24
C PRO A 255 9.47 -12.63 -5.17
N HIS A 256 8.18 -12.55 -5.49
CA HIS A 256 7.08 -12.95 -4.61
C HIS A 256 7.03 -14.45 -4.31
N PHE A 257 7.68 -15.28 -5.16
CA PHE A 257 7.82 -16.72 -4.92
C PHE A 257 9.02 -17.06 -4.01
N ASN A 258 9.92 -16.12 -3.76
CA ASN A 258 11.08 -16.36 -2.92
C ASN A 258 10.63 -16.76 -1.50
N HIS A 259 11.08 -17.94 -1.05
CA HIS A 259 10.77 -18.51 0.26
C HIS A 259 9.26 -18.67 0.56
N ARG A 260 8.41 -18.69 -0.50
CA ARG A 260 6.95 -18.82 -0.35
C ARG A 260 6.51 -20.26 -0.04
N GLY A 261 7.36 -21.24 -0.37
CA GLY A 261 6.98 -22.64 -0.36
C GLY A 261 6.10 -23.00 -1.57
N GLU A 262 5.36 -24.08 -1.44
CA GLU A 262 4.41 -24.47 -2.47
C GLU A 262 3.28 -23.43 -2.56
N TYR A 263 3.04 -22.95 -3.77
CA TYR A 263 1.96 -22.00 -4.06
C TYR A 263 1.30 -22.37 -5.39
N ILE A 264 -0.02 -22.51 -5.36
CA ILE A 264 -0.81 -22.83 -6.54
C ILE A 264 -1.34 -21.55 -7.13
N TRP A 265 -0.81 -21.18 -8.31
CA TRP A 265 -1.29 -20.04 -9.09
C TRP A 265 -2.71 -20.30 -9.57
N ASN A 266 -3.58 -19.28 -9.52
CA ASN A 266 -4.96 -19.39 -9.95
C ASN A 266 -5.05 -19.61 -11.48
N SER A 267 -5.68 -20.70 -11.90
CA SER A 267 -5.75 -21.11 -13.31
C SER A 267 -6.50 -20.10 -14.21
N ASN A 268 -7.32 -19.22 -13.64
CA ASN A 268 -8.01 -18.16 -14.37
C ASN A 268 -7.14 -16.93 -14.61
N VAL A 269 -5.93 -16.87 -14.04
CA VAL A 269 -5.01 -15.76 -14.26
C VAL A 269 -3.88 -16.22 -15.19
N PRO A 270 -3.59 -15.52 -16.29
CA PRO A 270 -2.51 -15.90 -17.18
C PRO A 270 -1.17 -16.05 -16.44
N ALA A 271 -0.48 -17.16 -16.65
CA ALA A 271 0.65 -17.62 -15.83
C ALA A 271 1.96 -16.90 -16.16
N PHE A 272 1.98 -15.57 -16.11
CA PHE A 272 3.17 -14.74 -16.25
C PHE A 272 3.14 -13.58 -15.25
N TYR A 273 4.32 -13.06 -14.92
CA TYR A 273 4.52 -12.05 -13.90
C TYR A 273 4.29 -10.64 -14.43
N THR A 274 3.30 -9.96 -13.89
CA THR A 274 3.09 -8.51 -13.96
C THR A 274 2.41 -8.04 -12.66
N VAL A 275 2.36 -6.74 -12.41
CA VAL A 275 1.61 -6.20 -11.28
C VAL A 275 0.13 -6.60 -11.36
N GLU A 276 -0.45 -6.55 -12.57
CA GLU A 276 -1.87 -6.87 -12.77
C GLU A 276 -2.18 -8.34 -12.50
N THR A 277 -1.32 -9.27 -12.96
CA THR A 277 -1.55 -10.71 -12.76
C THR A 277 -1.34 -11.12 -11.32
N ILE A 278 -0.29 -10.63 -10.67
CA ILE A 278 -0.02 -10.96 -9.25
C ILE A 278 -1.10 -10.40 -8.31
N TRP A 279 -1.63 -9.22 -8.62
CA TRP A 279 -2.74 -8.66 -7.85
C TRP A 279 -4.03 -9.45 -8.06
N ALA A 280 -4.35 -9.82 -9.30
CA ALA A 280 -5.53 -10.62 -9.59
C ALA A 280 -5.43 -12.01 -8.92
N ASP A 281 -4.31 -12.67 -9.03
CA ASP A 281 -4.05 -13.96 -8.39
C ASP A 281 -4.21 -13.88 -6.86
N SER A 282 -3.56 -12.91 -6.21
CA SER A 282 -3.67 -12.75 -4.76
C SER A 282 -5.08 -12.36 -4.30
N ALA A 283 -5.83 -11.60 -5.10
CA ALA A 283 -7.22 -11.28 -4.79
C ALA A 283 -8.13 -12.50 -4.91
N LEU A 284 -7.91 -13.33 -5.92
CA LEU A 284 -8.67 -14.59 -6.11
C LEU A 284 -8.29 -15.64 -5.06
N ALA A 285 -7.06 -15.65 -4.58
CA ALA A 285 -6.64 -16.53 -3.49
C ALA A 285 -7.50 -16.30 -2.22
N VAL A 286 -7.85 -15.05 -1.91
CA VAL A 286 -8.76 -14.77 -0.77
C VAL A 286 -10.12 -15.42 -0.96
N LEU A 287 -10.69 -15.37 -2.18
CA LEU A 287 -11.99 -15.99 -2.44
C LEU A 287 -11.94 -17.51 -2.27
N GLN A 288 -10.82 -18.14 -2.64
CA GLN A 288 -10.58 -19.57 -2.42
C GLN A 288 -10.41 -19.88 -0.92
N ASP A 289 -9.56 -19.16 -0.22
CA ASP A 289 -9.26 -19.38 1.19
C ASP A 289 -10.48 -19.14 2.10
N THR A 290 -11.39 -18.26 1.68
CA THR A 290 -12.62 -17.93 2.44
C THR A 290 -13.86 -18.68 1.94
N ASN A 291 -13.75 -19.50 0.89
CA ASN A 291 -14.89 -20.11 0.18
C ASN A 291 -15.95 -19.08 -0.22
N SER A 292 -15.53 -17.89 -0.63
CA SER A 292 -16.43 -16.80 -1.01
C SER A 292 -17.05 -17.06 -2.38
N ILE A 293 -18.39 -16.90 -2.47
CA ILE A 293 -19.17 -17.02 -3.71
C ILE A 293 -19.18 -15.75 -4.56
N MET A 294 -18.31 -14.76 -4.24
CA MET A 294 -18.26 -13.51 -4.96
C MET A 294 -17.91 -13.72 -6.43
N GLN A 295 -18.73 -13.19 -7.30
CA GLN A 295 -18.53 -13.28 -8.76
C GLN A 295 -17.37 -12.39 -9.20
N THR A 296 -16.56 -12.91 -10.11
CA THR A 296 -15.43 -12.23 -10.70
C THR A 296 -15.57 -12.14 -12.21
N ASN A 297 -15.12 -11.02 -12.79
CA ASN A 297 -15.07 -10.86 -14.25
C ASN A 297 -13.64 -10.44 -14.65
N LEU A 298 -12.86 -11.40 -15.14
CA LEU A 298 -11.47 -11.19 -15.55
C LEU A 298 -11.31 -10.74 -17.02
N GLU A 299 -12.39 -10.59 -17.78
CA GLU A 299 -12.32 -10.20 -19.19
C GLU A 299 -11.52 -8.89 -19.39
N LYS A 300 -11.73 -7.92 -18.51
CA LYS A 300 -10.99 -6.64 -18.56
C LYS A 300 -9.51 -6.81 -18.23
N LEU A 301 -9.16 -7.72 -17.32
CA LEU A 301 -7.78 -8.09 -17.06
C LEU A 301 -7.12 -8.63 -18.33
N TYR A 302 -7.78 -9.59 -19.02
CA TYR A 302 -7.26 -10.17 -20.26
C TYR A 302 -7.06 -9.08 -21.34
N PHE A 303 -8.02 -8.16 -21.49
CA PHE A 303 -7.88 -7.06 -22.45
C PHE A 303 -6.66 -6.17 -22.17
N ILE A 304 -6.41 -5.83 -20.90
CA ILE A 304 -5.27 -5.03 -20.52
C ILE A 304 -3.96 -5.78 -20.68
N LEU A 305 -3.92 -7.07 -20.31
CA LEU A 305 -2.72 -7.89 -20.45
C LEU A 305 -2.33 -8.09 -21.92
N GLU A 306 -3.30 -8.41 -22.77
CA GLU A 306 -3.07 -8.56 -24.21
C GLU A 306 -2.61 -7.23 -24.84
N PHE A 307 -3.15 -6.10 -24.39
CA PHE A 307 -2.76 -4.79 -24.90
C PHE A 307 -1.36 -4.35 -24.44
N LYS A 308 -1.04 -4.57 -23.16
CA LYS A 308 0.25 -4.12 -22.59
C LYS A 308 1.40 -5.09 -22.84
N TYR A 309 1.11 -6.39 -22.85
CA TYR A 309 2.08 -7.49 -22.86
C TYR A 309 1.72 -8.54 -23.92
N PRO A 310 1.59 -8.19 -25.22
CA PRO A 310 1.04 -9.06 -26.26
C PRO A 310 1.81 -10.37 -26.41
N GLU A 311 3.15 -10.33 -26.32
CA GLU A 311 3.98 -11.53 -26.48
C GLU A 311 3.82 -12.51 -25.31
N LEU A 312 3.84 -12.01 -24.08
CA LEU A 312 3.60 -12.83 -22.89
C LEU A 312 2.18 -13.38 -22.88
N PHE A 313 1.19 -12.53 -23.18
CA PHE A 313 -0.19 -12.97 -23.24
C PHE A 313 -0.39 -14.09 -24.25
N LYS A 314 0.16 -13.97 -25.46
CA LYS A 314 0.10 -15.01 -26.49
C LYS A 314 0.80 -16.32 -26.07
N LYS A 315 1.94 -16.22 -25.35
CA LYS A 315 2.70 -17.38 -24.85
C LYS A 315 1.92 -18.18 -23.80
N TYR A 316 1.28 -17.48 -22.83
CA TYR A 316 0.68 -18.10 -21.66
C TYR A 316 -0.85 -18.19 -21.70
N HIS A 317 -1.51 -17.53 -22.66
CA HIS A 317 -2.94 -17.56 -22.86
C HIS A 317 -3.27 -17.57 -24.36
N PRO A 318 -3.02 -18.70 -25.06
CA PRO A 318 -3.13 -18.78 -26.52
C PRO A 318 -4.59 -18.71 -27.03
N GLU A 319 -5.59 -18.92 -26.18
CA GLU A 319 -6.99 -18.80 -26.57
C GLU A 319 -7.34 -17.35 -26.87
N LYS A 320 -7.64 -17.06 -28.14
CA LYS A 320 -8.03 -15.71 -28.58
C LYS A 320 -9.37 -15.31 -27.97
N ASN A 321 -9.37 -14.20 -27.28
CA ASN A 321 -10.60 -13.55 -26.82
C ASN A 321 -11.45 -13.16 -28.05
N LYS A 322 -12.61 -13.79 -28.21
CA LYS A 322 -13.44 -13.69 -29.44
C LYS A 322 -14.13 -12.33 -29.62
N ASN A 323 -14.08 -11.43 -28.61
CA ASN A 323 -14.88 -10.21 -28.64
C ASN A 323 -14.04 -8.95 -28.87
N ASN A 324 -13.50 -8.80 -30.10
CA ASN A 324 -12.64 -7.69 -30.48
C ASN A 324 -13.31 -6.30 -30.31
N THR A 325 -14.61 -6.19 -30.50
CA THR A 325 -15.35 -4.92 -30.40
C THR A 325 -15.40 -4.42 -28.97
N LEU A 326 -15.78 -5.28 -28.01
CA LEU A 326 -15.80 -4.96 -26.58
C LEU A 326 -14.41 -4.63 -26.05
N LYS A 327 -13.39 -5.37 -26.47
CA LYS A 327 -12.00 -5.11 -26.16
C LYS A 327 -11.57 -3.72 -26.60
N LEU A 328 -11.80 -3.36 -27.87
CA LEU A 328 -11.42 -2.05 -28.42
C LEU A 328 -12.15 -0.91 -27.70
N LEU A 329 -13.44 -1.04 -27.43
CA LEU A 329 -14.22 -0.07 -26.65
C LEU A 329 -13.68 0.09 -25.21
N PHE A 330 -13.35 -1.03 -24.56
CA PHE A 330 -12.78 -0.98 -23.22
C PHE A 330 -11.42 -0.32 -23.20
N ILE A 331 -10.49 -0.72 -24.09
CA ILE A 331 -9.15 -0.14 -24.17
C ILE A 331 -9.24 1.35 -24.51
N PHE A 332 -10.10 1.73 -25.48
CA PHE A 332 -10.30 3.14 -25.82
C PHE A 332 -10.80 3.92 -24.59
N LYS A 333 -11.82 3.44 -23.88
CA LYS A 333 -12.35 4.07 -22.66
C LYS A 333 -11.29 4.15 -21.54
N TYR A 334 -10.49 3.12 -21.36
CA TYR A 334 -9.43 3.06 -20.37
C TYR A 334 -8.35 4.12 -20.66
N LEU A 335 -7.85 4.19 -21.89
CA LEU A 335 -6.84 5.16 -22.33
C LEU A 335 -7.39 6.59 -22.32
N PHE A 336 -8.63 6.78 -22.78
CA PHE A 336 -9.32 8.05 -22.80
C PHE A 336 -9.52 8.61 -21.40
N ASN A 337 -9.98 7.78 -20.45
CA ASN A 337 -10.15 8.18 -19.06
C ASN A 337 -8.81 8.55 -18.40
N LYS A 338 -7.74 7.79 -18.65
CA LYS A 338 -6.39 8.16 -18.17
C LYS A 338 -5.91 9.48 -18.76
N LYS A 339 -6.10 9.69 -20.08
CA LYS A 339 -5.71 10.92 -20.78
C LYS A 339 -6.53 12.13 -20.34
N ILE A 340 -7.85 11.96 -20.12
CA ILE A 340 -8.72 13.03 -19.60
C ILE A 340 -8.32 13.39 -18.16
N LYS A 341 -8.20 12.42 -17.28
CA LYS A 341 -7.78 12.67 -15.88
C LYS A 341 -6.47 13.43 -15.83
N TRP A 342 -5.49 13.03 -16.68
CA TRP A 342 -4.21 13.71 -16.78
C TRP A 342 -4.31 15.14 -17.33
N LYS A 343 -5.08 15.34 -18.42
CA LYS A 343 -5.32 16.66 -19.01
C LYS A 343 -6.10 17.56 -18.04
N ALA A 344 -7.19 17.06 -17.45
CA ALA A 344 -7.97 17.81 -16.48
C ALA A 344 -7.10 18.25 -15.28
N LYS A 345 -6.27 17.34 -14.75
CA LYS A 345 -5.31 17.70 -13.71
C LYS A 345 -4.37 18.82 -14.15
N LYS A 346 -3.78 18.74 -15.35
CA LYS A 346 -2.89 19.79 -15.87
C LYS A 346 -3.59 21.14 -16.08
N VAL A 347 -4.84 21.10 -16.54
CA VAL A 347 -5.65 22.31 -16.70
C VAL A 347 -5.92 22.92 -15.34
N LEU A 348 -6.38 22.12 -14.35
CA LEU A 348 -6.66 22.59 -12.99
C LEU A 348 -5.39 23.12 -12.30
N GLU A 349 -4.23 22.51 -12.52
CA GLU A 349 -2.93 23.03 -12.07
C GLU A 349 -2.59 24.37 -12.75
N LYS A 350 -2.82 24.48 -14.08
CA LYS A 350 -2.53 25.70 -14.86
C LYS A 350 -3.41 26.90 -14.48
N ILE A 351 -4.68 26.67 -14.19
CA ILE A 351 -5.62 27.72 -13.74
C ILE A 351 -5.58 27.97 -12.23
N GLY A 352 -4.65 27.31 -11.51
CA GLY A 352 -4.42 27.53 -10.07
C GLY A 352 -5.44 26.91 -9.13
N LEU A 353 -6.42 26.12 -9.66
CA LEU A 353 -7.42 25.43 -8.83
C LEU A 353 -6.83 24.24 -8.07
N ILE A 354 -5.77 23.63 -8.58
CA ILE A 354 -4.99 22.60 -7.86
C ILE A 354 -3.55 23.10 -7.80
N LYS A 355 -3.05 23.39 -6.60
CA LYS A 355 -1.67 23.79 -6.38
C LYS A 355 -0.90 22.61 -5.77
N SER A 356 -0.25 21.79 -6.62
CA SER A 356 0.77 20.87 -6.11
C SER A 356 2.01 21.67 -5.71
N LYS A 357 2.51 21.46 -4.49
CA LYS A 357 3.79 22.00 -4.03
C LYS A 357 4.85 20.90 -4.13
N TYR A 358 6.04 21.29 -4.53
CA TYR A 358 7.21 20.41 -4.60
C TYR A 358 8.30 21.05 -3.76
N VAL A 359 8.71 20.36 -2.70
CA VAL A 359 9.66 20.88 -1.72
C VAL A 359 10.88 19.97 -1.70
N ALA A 360 12.06 20.54 -1.91
CA ALA A 360 13.32 19.83 -1.75
C ALA A 360 13.61 19.64 -0.25
N ILE A 361 13.89 18.41 0.18
CA ILE A 361 14.00 18.00 1.57
C ILE A 361 15.44 17.53 1.83
N ASN A 362 16.10 18.05 2.86
CA ASN A 362 17.44 17.65 3.24
C ASN A 362 17.43 16.33 4.04
N ASP A 363 16.49 16.21 4.99
CA ASP A 363 16.31 15.04 5.86
C ASP A 363 14.85 14.83 6.23
N LEU A 364 14.55 13.76 6.97
CA LEU A 364 13.18 13.44 7.39
C LEU A 364 12.66 14.35 8.50
N ASP A 365 13.51 14.96 9.31
CA ASP A 365 13.08 15.88 10.36
C ASP A 365 12.54 17.18 9.75
N GLU A 366 13.17 17.70 8.69
CA GLU A 366 12.64 18.81 7.89
C GLU A 366 11.28 18.46 7.26
N LEU A 367 11.14 17.22 6.73
CA LEU A 367 9.88 16.75 6.17
C LEU A 367 8.79 16.75 7.24
N VAL A 368 9.06 16.19 8.41
CA VAL A 368 8.13 16.11 9.54
C VAL A 368 7.72 17.50 10.01
N ASP A 369 8.67 18.43 10.11
CA ASP A 369 8.39 19.84 10.49
C ASP A 369 7.44 20.51 9.49
N ILE A 370 7.66 20.32 8.18
CA ILE A 370 6.75 20.84 7.14
C ILE A 370 5.35 20.25 7.27
N VAL A 371 5.25 18.93 7.47
CA VAL A 371 3.96 18.22 7.55
C VAL A 371 3.23 18.55 8.86
N SER A 372 3.94 18.77 9.96
CA SER A 372 3.34 19.15 11.24
C SER A 372 2.59 20.49 11.18
N LYS A 373 2.97 21.38 10.27
CA LYS A 373 2.34 22.70 10.05
C LYS A 373 1.12 22.66 9.11
N MET A 374 0.78 21.49 8.58
CA MET A 374 -0.42 21.34 7.74
C MET A 374 -1.70 21.45 8.57
N ASP A 375 -2.77 21.97 7.95
CA ASP A 375 -4.11 21.99 8.56
C ASP A 375 -4.60 20.54 8.79
N ASP A 376 -5.09 20.26 9.98
CA ASP A 376 -5.56 18.94 10.42
C ASP A 376 -7.06 18.89 10.71
N LYS A 377 -7.80 19.90 10.29
CA LYS A 377 -9.24 19.94 10.46
C LYS A 377 -9.92 18.80 9.71
N ILE A 378 -10.59 17.93 10.44
CA ILE A 378 -11.39 16.84 9.89
C ILE A 378 -12.83 17.28 9.74
N ASP A 379 -13.37 17.14 8.54
CA ASP A 379 -14.77 17.43 8.22
C ASP A 379 -15.60 16.14 8.34
N TYR A 380 -16.39 16.05 9.39
CA TYR A 380 -17.30 14.95 9.69
C TYR A 380 -18.64 15.19 9.00
N LYS A 381 -18.73 14.90 7.69
CA LYS A 381 -20.05 14.92 7.03
C LYS A 381 -20.88 13.74 7.51
N LYS A 382 -22.11 14.06 7.94
CA LYS A 382 -23.13 13.10 8.36
C LYS A 382 -23.59 12.22 7.21
#